data_9341c8985a6fb4387e9dd7336d1ddd40
#
_entry.id   9341c8985a6fb4387e9dd7336d1ddd40
#
_cell.length_a   1.000
_cell.length_b   1.000
_cell.length_c   1.000
_cell.angle_alpha   90.00
_cell.angle_beta   90.00
_cell.angle_gamma   90.00
#
_symmetry.space_group_name_H-M   'P 1'
#
loop_
_entity.id
_entity.type
_entity.pdbx_description
1 polymer ?
#
loop_
_entity_poly.entity_id
_entity_poly.type
_entity_poly.pdbx_seq_one_letter_code
_entity_poly.pdbx_strand_id
1 'polypeptide(L)'
;MTMSVKKAMIFAAGRGERMRPLTDACPKPLLEVGGKPLIVWQIERLARAGIRSIVINHAWLGAQLEAALGDGSRWQVELRYSHEHEALETAGGIAQALPLLTDDGADHVFVAVAGDVYTEYDYAALHARAGELQALPEPGMHLVMVPNPAFHPNGDFGLLDGVLSLDTQPRLTFGSFGLYDTRMFRDLPRGTRRALTPYYRETIARGLASGELYDGLWANVGTQAQLEALDRLLRAR
;
A
#
# COMPACT_ATOMS: atom_id res chain seq x y z
N MET A 1 2.99 8.41 -25.67
CA MET A 1 2.68 7.15 -24.98
C MET A 1 2.41 7.49 -23.52
N THR A 2 1.23 7.20 -23.00
CA THR A 2 0.92 7.42 -21.59
C THR A 2 1.80 6.46 -20.79
N MET A 3 2.68 7.01 -19.95
CA MET A 3 3.51 6.18 -19.05
C MET A 3 2.59 5.46 -18.07
N SER A 4 2.71 4.15 -17.96
CA SER A 4 1.95 3.34 -17.01
C SER A 4 2.88 2.86 -15.90
N VAL A 5 2.46 2.99 -14.65
CA VAL A 5 3.17 2.36 -13.53
C VAL A 5 3.16 0.84 -13.69
N LYS A 6 4.32 0.21 -13.55
CA LYS A 6 4.49 -1.24 -13.81
C LYS A 6 4.67 -2.04 -12.53
N LYS A 7 5.07 -1.39 -11.45
CA LYS A 7 5.47 -2.01 -10.19
C LYS A 7 4.56 -1.62 -9.05
N ALA A 8 4.36 -2.56 -8.15
CA ALA A 8 3.70 -2.32 -6.88
C ALA A 8 4.45 -2.95 -5.72
N MET A 9 4.19 -2.45 -4.52
CA MET A 9 4.59 -3.06 -3.24
C MET A 9 3.36 -3.24 -2.36
N ILE A 10 3.16 -4.46 -1.85
CA ILE A 10 2.12 -4.75 -0.86
C ILE A 10 2.79 -4.91 0.51
N PHE A 11 2.39 -4.08 1.47
CA PHE A 11 2.91 -4.15 2.84
C PHE A 11 2.26 -5.29 3.62
N ALA A 12 3.04 -6.29 4.00
CA ALA A 12 2.58 -7.50 4.67
C ALA A 12 3.44 -7.91 5.88
N ALA A 13 4.41 -7.08 6.31
CA ALA A 13 5.33 -7.40 7.40
C ALA A 13 4.75 -7.22 8.82
N GLY A 14 3.55 -6.64 8.93
CA GLY A 14 2.93 -6.35 10.23
C GLY A 14 2.53 -7.60 11.01
N ARG A 15 2.81 -7.64 12.33
CA ARG A 15 2.47 -8.75 13.23
C ARG A 15 0.96 -8.98 13.39
N GLY A 16 0.15 -7.92 13.24
CA GLY A 16 -1.31 -8.01 13.41
C GLY A 16 -1.76 -8.24 14.86
N GLU A 17 -1.08 -7.67 15.84
CA GLU A 17 -1.28 -7.93 17.27
C GLU A 17 -2.73 -7.75 17.75
N ARG A 18 -3.45 -6.75 17.22
CA ARG A 18 -4.86 -6.48 17.58
C ARG A 18 -5.84 -7.56 17.12
N MET A 19 -5.38 -8.48 16.26
CA MET A 19 -6.19 -9.58 15.71
C MET A 19 -5.85 -10.93 16.35
N ARG A 20 -5.04 -10.96 17.40
CA ARG A 20 -4.79 -12.18 18.16
C ARG A 20 -6.08 -12.71 18.80
N PRO A 21 -6.27 -14.03 18.85
CA PRO A 21 -5.29 -15.09 18.54
C PRO A 21 -5.21 -15.50 17.05
N LEU A 22 -6.04 -14.95 16.15
CA LEU A 22 -6.07 -15.35 14.72
C LEU A 22 -4.69 -15.22 14.06
N THR A 23 -3.98 -14.14 14.39
CA THR A 23 -2.66 -13.85 13.80
C THR A 23 -1.48 -14.55 14.50
N ASP A 24 -1.75 -15.41 15.47
CA ASP A 24 -0.71 -16.27 16.04
C ASP A 24 -0.33 -17.43 15.11
N ALA A 25 -1.31 -17.92 14.33
CA ALA A 25 -1.14 -19.07 13.45
C ALA A 25 -1.23 -18.71 11.95
N CYS A 26 -1.78 -17.53 11.59
CA CYS A 26 -1.98 -17.11 10.21
C CYS A 26 -1.53 -15.65 10.05
N PRO A 27 -0.66 -15.31 9.07
CA PRO A 27 -0.33 -13.91 8.84
C PRO A 27 -1.57 -13.12 8.43
N LYS A 28 -1.73 -11.91 8.97
CA LYS A 28 -2.92 -11.07 8.78
C LYS A 28 -3.37 -10.93 7.31
N PRO A 29 -2.46 -10.72 6.34
CA PRO A 29 -2.85 -10.62 4.93
C PRO A 29 -3.47 -11.90 4.33
N LEU A 30 -3.27 -13.06 4.97
CA LEU A 30 -3.88 -14.32 4.56
C LEU A 30 -5.25 -14.60 5.23
N LEU A 31 -5.70 -13.76 6.15
CA LEU A 31 -7.06 -13.88 6.71
C LEU A 31 -8.09 -13.67 5.60
N GLU A 32 -9.10 -14.54 5.56
CA GLU A 32 -10.07 -14.56 4.48
C GLU A 32 -11.24 -13.58 4.71
N VAL A 33 -11.66 -12.95 3.64
CA VAL A 33 -12.91 -12.19 3.52
C VAL A 33 -13.53 -12.43 2.15
N GLY A 34 -14.83 -12.65 2.09
CA GLY A 34 -15.52 -12.95 0.82
C GLY A 34 -14.97 -14.19 0.12
N GLY A 35 -14.49 -15.18 0.89
CA GLY A 35 -14.00 -16.45 0.38
C GLY A 35 -12.58 -16.47 -0.17
N LYS A 36 -11.78 -15.41 0.04
CA LYS A 36 -10.35 -15.40 -0.33
C LYS A 36 -9.52 -14.50 0.61
N PRO A 37 -8.18 -14.73 0.70
CA PRO A 37 -7.29 -13.91 1.52
C PRO A 37 -7.33 -12.42 1.16
N LEU A 38 -7.24 -11.56 2.17
CA LEU A 38 -7.21 -10.08 2.01
C LEU A 38 -6.20 -9.63 0.95
N ILE A 39 -4.97 -10.15 1.01
CA ILE A 39 -3.91 -9.78 0.08
C ILE A 39 -4.23 -10.16 -1.38
N VAL A 40 -5.00 -11.23 -1.59
CA VAL A 40 -5.35 -11.69 -2.94
C VAL A 40 -6.27 -10.68 -3.63
N TRP A 41 -7.15 -10.00 -2.90
CA TRP A 41 -7.94 -8.91 -3.46
C TRP A 41 -7.06 -7.81 -4.04
N GLN A 42 -5.95 -7.45 -3.37
CA GLN A 42 -5.02 -6.45 -3.88
C GLN A 42 -4.24 -6.95 -5.09
N ILE A 43 -3.73 -8.19 -5.05
CA ILE A 43 -3.01 -8.79 -6.19
C ILE A 43 -3.89 -8.79 -7.44
N GLU A 44 -5.13 -9.24 -7.34
CA GLU A 44 -6.06 -9.30 -8.48
C GLU A 44 -6.38 -7.90 -9.03
N ARG A 45 -6.55 -6.89 -8.17
CA ARG A 45 -6.84 -5.52 -8.61
C ARG A 45 -5.62 -4.86 -9.27
N LEU A 46 -4.44 -5.06 -8.71
CA LEU A 46 -3.19 -4.60 -9.33
C LEU A 46 -2.98 -5.28 -10.68
N ALA A 47 -3.19 -6.59 -10.76
CA ALA A 47 -3.12 -7.34 -12.01
C ALA A 47 -4.12 -6.84 -13.06
N ARG A 48 -5.36 -6.55 -12.65
CA ARG A 48 -6.40 -6.00 -13.54
C ARG A 48 -6.01 -4.62 -14.07
N ALA A 49 -5.37 -3.80 -13.27
CA ALA A 49 -4.81 -2.50 -13.67
C ALA A 49 -3.57 -2.61 -14.57
N GLY A 50 -3.11 -3.81 -14.92
CA GLY A 50 -1.94 -4.01 -15.76
C GLY A 50 -0.60 -3.95 -15.02
N ILE A 51 -0.59 -3.85 -13.69
CA ILE A 51 0.62 -3.89 -12.87
C ILE A 51 1.05 -5.35 -12.70
N ARG A 52 2.23 -5.69 -13.23
CA ARG A 52 2.67 -7.10 -13.36
C ARG A 52 3.80 -7.49 -12.43
N SER A 53 4.57 -6.55 -11.91
CA SER A 53 5.65 -6.81 -10.96
C SER A 53 5.22 -6.31 -9.58
N ILE A 54 5.05 -7.24 -8.63
CA ILE A 54 4.56 -6.94 -7.29
C ILE A 54 5.55 -7.45 -6.26
N VAL A 55 6.06 -6.54 -5.43
CA VAL A 55 6.93 -6.87 -4.30
C VAL A 55 6.07 -6.98 -3.04
N ILE A 56 6.26 -8.04 -2.27
CA ILE A 56 5.58 -8.24 -0.98
C ILE A 56 6.65 -8.28 0.11
N ASN A 57 6.65 -7.32 1.04
CA ASN A 57 7.49 -7.43 2.22
C ASN A 57 6.80 -8.27 3.29
N HIS A 58 7.58 -9.05 4.01
CA HIS A 58 7.06 -9.86 5.11
C HIS A 58 8.11 -10.06 6.21
N ALA A 59 7.63 -10.34 7.42
CA ALA A 59 8.43 -10.69 8.59
C ALA A 59 7.79 -11.88 9.33
N TRP A 60 6.75 -11.61 10.11
CA TRP A 60 6.04 -12.63 10.87
C TRP A 60 5.30 -13.62 9.97
N LEU A 61 5.58 -14.92 10.15
CA LEU A 61 5.00 -16.01 9.38
C LEU A 61 5.16 -15.85 7.85
N GLY A 62 6.22 -15.18 7.40
CA GLY A 62 6.45 -14.87 5.99
C GLY A 62 6.48 -16.09 5.08
N ALA A 63 7.04 -17.23 5.54
CA ALA A 63 7.04 -18.49 4.79
C ALA A 63 5.62 -18.98 4.43
N GLN A 64 4.60 -18.69 5.26
CA GLN A 64 3.22 -19.02 4.93
C GLN A 64 2.68 -18.13 3.79
N LEU A 65 3.08 -16.84 3.75
CA LEU A 65 2.74 -15.96 2.63
C LEU A 65 3.32 -16.49 1.32
N GLU A 66 4.62 -16.81 1.31
CA GLU A 66 5.29 -17.34 0.12
C GLU A 66 4.67 -18.67 -0.33
N ALA A 67 4.41 -19.60 0.60
CA ALA A 67 3.78 -20.88 0.29
C ALA A 67 2.34 -20.72 -0.26
N ALA A 68 1.57 -19.78 0.28
CA ALA A 68 0.18 -19.54 -0.13
C ALA A 68 0.07 -18.80 -1.46
N LEU A 69 0.97 -17.87 -1.74
CA LEU A 69 0.88 -16.99 -2.91
C LEU A 69 1.74 -17.47 -4.09
N GLY A 70 2.83 -18.19 -3.83
CA GLY A 70 3.76 -18.66 -4.86
C GLY A 70 4.44 -17.52 -5.62
N ASP A 71 4.71 -17.75 -6.90
CA ASP A 71 5.36 -16.79 -7.80
C ASP A 71 4.40 -15.77 -8.47
N GLY A 72 3.09 -15.91 -8.23
CA GLY A 72 2.07 -15.02 -8.82
C GLY A 72 1.58 -15.42 -10.20
N SER A 73 2.11 -16.47 -10.82
CA SER A 73 1.76 -16.92 -12.18
C SER A 73 0.25 -17.15 -12.37
N ARG A 74 -0.45 -17.64 -11.33
CA ARG A 74 -1.91 -17.84 -11.35
C ARG A 74 -2.72 -16.55 -11.54
N TRP A 75 -2.15 -15.39 -11.26
CA TRP A 75 -2.76 -14.06 -11.51
C TRP A 75 -2.10 -13.32 -12.68
N GLN A 76 -1.19 -13.98 -13.41
CA GLN A 76 -0.42 -13.39 -14.51
C GLN A 76 0.42 -12.19 -14.04
N VAL A 77 0.96 -12.26 -12.84
CA VAL A 77 1.91 -11.31 -12.27
C VAL A 77 3.16 -12.06 -11.79
N GLU A 78 4.25 -11.32 -11.60
CA GLU A 78 5.44 -11.78 -10.89
C GLU A 78 5.38 -11.29 -9.45
N LEU A 79 5.34 -12.22 -8.48
CA LEU A 79 5.47 -11.91 -7.06
C LEU A 79 6.92 -12.11 -6.63
N ARG A 80 7.49 -11.08 -6.04
CA ARG A 80 8.82 -11.13 -5.43
C ARG A 80 8.72 -10.75 -3.97
N TYR A 81 9.51 -11.39 -3.12
CA TYR A 81 9.42 -11.26 -1.68
C TYR A 81 10.62 -10.52 -1.11
N SER A 82 10.35 -9.52 -0.27
CA SER A 82 11.33 -8.77 0.50
C SER A 82 11.25 -9.21 1.96
N HIS A 83 12.14 -10.11 2.35
CA HIS A 83 12.19 -10.63 3.71
C HIS A 83 12.77 -9.59 4.68
N GLU A 84 12.09 -9.40 5.81
CA GLU A 84 12.54 -8.61 6.96
C GLU A 84 12.74 -9.55 8.16
N HIS A 85 13.92 -9.59 8.76
CA HIS A 85 14.16 -10.39 9.96
C HIS A 85 13.26 -9.94 11.12
N GLU A 86 13.08 -8.62 11.24
CA GLU A 86 12.13 -7.96 12.12
C GLU A 86 11.38 -6.91 11.31
N ALA A 87 10.15 -6.60 11.71
CA ALA A 87 9.36 -5.58 11.02
C ALA A 87 10.06 -4.21 11.05
N LEU A 88 10.43 -3.71 9.87
CA LEU A 88 11.21 -2.48 9.70
C LEU A 88 10.34 -1.22 9.66
N GLU A 89 9.04 -1.33 9.90
CA GLU A 89 8.04 -0.30 9.64
C GLU A 89 8.01 0.06 8.13
N THR A 90 7.12 0.98 7.74
CA THR A 90 6.79 1.12 6.30
C THR A 90 7.94 1.67 5.47
N ALA A 91 8.60 2.76 5.92
CA ALA A 91 9.71 3.32 5.14
C ALA A 91 10.95 2.40 5.14
N GLY A 92 11.22 1.74 6.27
CA GLY A 92 12.28 0.73 6.36
C GLY A 92 12.02 -0.46 5.44
N GLY A 93 10.77 -0.94 5.37
CA GLY A 93 10.35 -1.99 4.45
C GLY A 93 10.54 -1.59 2.98
N ILE A 94 10.20 -0.35 2.60
CA ILE A 94 10.44 0.17 1.25
C ILE A 94 11.95 0.20 0.96
N ALA A 95 12.77 0.75 1.87
CA ALA A 95 14.21 0.82 1.69
C ALA A 95 14.85 -0.58 1.55
N GLN A 96 14.35 -1.57 2.31
CA GLN A 96 14.77 -2.97 2.17
C GLN A 96 14.41 -3.54 0.80
N ALA A 97 13.25 -3.18 0.25
CA ALA A 97 12.72 -3.66 -1.02
C ALA A 97 13.25 -2.89 -2.26
N LEU A 98 13.96 -1.77 -2.08
CA LEU A 98 14.43 -0.93 -3.20
C LEU A 98 15.12 -1.70 -4.34
N PRO A 99 16.03 -2.68 -4.10
CA PRO A 99 16.64 -3.43 -5.18
C PRO A 99 15.63 -4.18 -6.07
N LEU A 100 14.48 -4.60 -5.50
CA LEU A 100 13.40 -5.26 -6.24
C LEU A 100 12.49 -4.25 -6.96
N LEU A 101 12.40 -3.04 -6.46
CA LEU A 101 11.57 -1.96 -7.02
C LEU A 101 12.30 -1.18 -8.14
N THR A 102 13.63 -1.24 -8.21
CA THR A 102 14.45 -0.43 -9.12
C THR A 102 15.32 -1.25 -10.08
N ASP A 103 15.12 -2.56 -10.18
CA ASP A 103 15.98 -3.48 -10.92
C ASP A 103 16.00 -3.27 -12.46
N ASP A 104 14.94 -2.66 -13.01
CA ASP A 104 14.88 -2.32 -14.45
C ASP A 104 15.49 -0.96 -14.79
N GLY A 105 15.83 -0.14 -13.78
CA GLY A 105 16.55 1.13 -13.93
C GLY A 105 15.77 2.28 -14.61
N ALA A 106 14.56 2.03 -15.09
CA ALA A 106 13.81 3.00 -15.91
C ALA A 106 12.75 3.76 -15.10
N ASP A 107 11.99 3.06 -14.29
CA ASP A 107 10.86 3.63 -13.56
C ASP A 107 11.21 3.75 -12.06
N HIS A 108 11.02 4.94 -11.50
CA HIS A 108 11.23 5.17 -10.06
C HIS A 108 9.93 5.39 -9.27
N VAL A 109 8.77 5.26 -9.91
CA VAL A 109 7.46 5.37 -9.28
C VAL A 109 6.80 4.00 -9.19
N PHE A 110 6.25 3.69 -8.03
CA PHE A 110 5.53 2.43 -7.78
C PHE A 110 4.24 2.67 -7.01
N VAL A 111 3.27 1.76 -7.16
CA VAL A 111 2.07 1.72 -6.30
C VAL A 111 2.43 1.03 -5.00
N ALA A 112 2.10 1.65 -3.87
CA ALA A 112 2.17 1.01 -2.57
C ALA A 112 0.76 0.80 -2.01
N VAL A 113 0.50 -0.35 -1.39
CA VAL A 113 -0.77 -0.66 -0.76
C VAL A 113 -0.58 -1.54 0.47
N ALA A 114 -1.35 -1.29 1.52
CA ALA A 114 -1.36 -2.14 2.71
C ALA A 114 -2.10 -3.46 2.42
N GLY A 115 -1.50 -4.59 2.81
CA GLY A 115 -2.05 -5.94 2.59
C GLY A 115 -3.26 -6.28 3.47
N ASP A 116 -3.64 -5.38 4.37
CA ASP A 116 -4.78 -5.49 5.28
C ASP A 116 -5.92 -4.51 4.95
N VAL A 117 -5.84 -3.85 3.82
CA VAL A 117 -6.89 -2.98 3.27
C VAL A 117 -7.67 -3.74 2.20
N TYR A 118 -8.99 -3.61 2.22
CA TYR A 118 -9.87 -3.93 1.10
C TYR A 118 -10.32 -2.61 0.45
N THR A 119 -10.28 -2.55 -0.87
CA THR A 119 -10.81 -1.40 -1.62
C THR A 119 -11.32 -1.85 -2.98
N GLU A 120 -12.33 -1.17 -3.52
CA GLU A 120 -12.78 -1.34 -4.91
C GLU A 120 -12.17 -0.29 -5.85
N TYR A 121 -11.16 0.44 -5.38
CA TYR A 121 -10.45 1.42 -6.18
C TYR A 121 -9.82 0.77 -7.43
N ASP A 122 -9.98 1.43 -8.58
CA ASP A 122 -9.33 1.02 -9.83
C ASP A 122 -7.92 1.59 -9.91
N TYR A 123 -6.91 0.77 -9.63
CA TYR A 123 -5.51 1.19 -9.70
C TYR A 123 -5.06 1.67 -11.08
N ALA A 124 -5.84 1.42 -12.15
CA ALA A 124 -5.55 1.98 -13.48
C ALA A 124 -5.64 3.51 -13.49
N ALA A 125 -6.44 4.11 -12.60
CA ALA A 125 -6.51 5.56 -12.45
C ALA A 125 -5.16 6.19 -12.06
N LEU A 126 -4.28 5.44 -11.39
CA LEU A 126 -2.97 5.92 -10.97
C LEU A 126 -1.94 6.02 -12.11
N HIS A 127 -2.20 5.45 -13.30
CA HIS A 127 -1.21 5.48 -14.39
C HIS A 127 -0.86 6.90 -14.85
N ALA A 128 -1.87 7.76 -15.02
CA ALA A 128 -1.64 9.15 -15.41
C ALA A 128 -0.83 9.90 -14.35
N ARG A 129 -1.20 9.73 -13.08
CA ARG A 129 -0.51 10.33 -11.93
C ARG A 129 0.92 9.83 -11.77
N ALA A 130 1.17 8.55 -12.06
CA ALA A 130 2.52 8.00 -12.06
C ALA A 130 3.41 8.68 -13.12
N GLY A 131 2.89 8.95 -14.31
CA GLY A 131 3.62 9.69 -15.34
C GLY A 131 3.95 11.11 -14.93
N GLU A 132 3.02 11.82 -14.30
CA GLU A 132 3.24 13.16 -13.74
C GLU A 132 4.34 13.14 -12.65
N LEU A 133 4.23 12.18 -11.70
CA LEU A 133 5.18 12.03 -10.61
C LEU A 133 6.58 11.64 -11.11
N GLN A 134 6.66 10.75 -12.11
CA GLN A 134 7.90 10.35 -12.76
C GLN A 134 8.63 11.53 -13.41
N ALA A 135 7.91 12.53 -13.91
CA ALA A 135 8.46 13.71 -14.58
C ALA A 135 8.97 14.77 -13.60
N LEU A 136 8.69 14.65 -12.31
CA LEU A 136 9.14 15.64 -11.32
C LEU A 136 10.66 15.58 -11.15
N PRO A 137 11.33 16.74 -11.05
CA PRO A 137 12.77 16.79 -10.78
C PRO A 137 13.11 16.29 -9.39
N GLU A 138 12.20 16.49 -8.43
CA GLU A 138 12.35 16.07 -7.04
C GLU A 138 11.38 14.91 -6.72
N PRO A 139 11.79 14.01 -5.79
CA PRO A 139 10.96 12.88 -5.41
C PRO A 139 9.68 13.33 -4.68
N GLY A 140 8.55 12.77 -5.09
CA GLY A 140 7.24 13.10 -4.56
C GLY A 140 6.38 11.87 -4.31
N MET A 141 5.11 12.12 -3.96
CA MET A 141 4.11 11.08 -3.77
C MET A 141 2.72 11.53 -4.19
N HIS A 142 1.84 10.56 -4.44
CA HIS A 142 0.41 10.79 -4.63
C HIS A 142 -0.38 9.82 -3.75
N LEU A 143 -1.23 10.34 -2.85
CA LEU A 143 -1.98 9.54 -1.89
C LEU A 143 -3.47 9.50 -2.23
N VAL A 144 -4.09 8.33 -2.12
CA VAL A 144 -5.53 8.21 -2.21
C VAL A 144 -6.14 8.36 -0.82
N MET A 145 -6.95 9.41 -0.67
CA MET A 145 -7.65 9.75 0.56
C MET A 145 -9.05 9.17 0.54
N VAL A 146 -9.58 8.85 1.72
CA VAL A 146 -10.94 8.32 1.90
C VAL A 146 -11.68 9.14 2.96
N PRO A 147 -13.04 9.11 2.99
CA PRO A 147 -13.81 9.68 4.08
C PRO A 147 -13.38 9.09 5.43
N ASN A 148 -13.43 9.89 6.47
CA ASN A 148 -13.02 9.48 7.81
C ASN A 148 -13.93 8.38 8.35
N PRO A 149 -13.40 7.17 8.64
CA PRO A 149 -14.18 6.13 9.29
C PRO A 149 -14.41 6.48 10.77
N ALA A 150 -15.42 5.89 11.38
CA ALA A 150 -15.78 6.15 12.79
C ALA A 150 -14.62 5.94 13.78
N PHE A 151 -13.70 5.04 13.47
CA PHE A 151 -12.53 4.77 14.32
C PHE A 151 -11.37 5.76 14.11
N HIS A 152 -11.44 6.63 13.08
CA HIS A 152 -10.45 7.66 12.78
C HIS A 152 -11.10 8.99 12.34
N PRO A 153 -11.91 9.62 13.22
CA PRO A 153 -12.75 10.76 12.85
C PRO A 153 -11.99 12.04 12.50
N ASN A 154 -10.73 12.15 12.94
CA ASN A 154 -9.93 13.36 12.74
C ASN A 154 -9.15 13.38 11.41
N GLY A 155 -9.08 12.24 10.71
CA GLY A 155 -8.29 12.11 9.48
C GLY A 155 -6.79 12.36 9.65
N ASP A 156 -6.06 12.28 8.56
CA ASP A 156 -4.60 12.42 8.53
C ASP A 156 -4.17 13.75 7.90
N PHE A 157 -4.67 14.05 6.69
CA PHE A 157 -4.24 15.21 5.89
C PHE A 157 -5.42 15.95 5.28
N GLY A 158 -5.26 17.27 5.10
CA GLY A 158 -6.16 18.07 4.28
C GLY A 158 -5.91 17.80 2.79
N LEU A 159 -6.95 17.96 1.98
CA LEU A 159 -6.89 17.87 0.53
C LEU A 159 -7.58 19.09 -0.08
N LEU A 160 -6.85 19.89 -0.86
CA LEU A 160 -7.39 21.06 -1.56
C LEU A 160 -6.84 21.08 -2.98
N ASP A 161 -7.72 21.09 -3.98
CA ASP A 161 -7.38 21.15 -5.40
C ASP A 161 -6.33 20.12 -5.84
N GLY A 162 -6.42 18.91 -5.26
CA GLY A 162 -5.49 17.81 -5.56
C GLY A 162 -4.13 17.89 -4.86
N VAL A 163 -3.95 18.86 -3.95
CA VAL A 163 -2.71 19.04 -3.16
C VAL A 163 -2.97 18.66 -1.71
N LEU A 164 -2.07 17.87 -1.13
CA LEU A 164 -2.14 17.50 0.29
C LEU A 164 -1.58 18.62 1.18
N SER A 165 -2.17 18.79 2.36
CA SER A 165 -1.81 19.83 3.33
C SER A 165 -1.79 19.27 4.75
N LEU A 166 -0.87 19.78 5.57
CA LEU A 166 -0.81 19.49 7.00
C LEU A 166 -1.79 20.32 7.82
N ASP A 167 -2.24 21.48 7.30
CA ASP A 167 -2.97 22.50 8.04
C ASP A 167 -4.43 22.67 7.57
N THR A 168 -4.75 22.31 6.34
CA THR A 168 -6.09 22.45 5.76
C THR A 168 -7.10 21.52 6.45
N GLN A 169 -8.33 22.06 6.66
CA GLN A 169 -9.47 21.32 7.21
C GLN A 169 -10.64 21.36 6.21
N PRO A 170 -11.52 20.35 6.20
CA PRO A 170 -11.42 19.11 7.00
C PRO A 170 -10.29 18.21 6.51
N ARG A 171 -9.72 17.41 7.42
CA ARG A 171 -8.78 16.37 7.04
C ARG A 171 -9.54 15.12 6.59
N LEU A 172 -8.91 14.36 5.72
CA LEU A 172 -9.37 13.06 5.25
C LEU A 172 -8.43 11.96 5.76
N THR A 173 -8.92 10.74 5.79
CA THR A 173 -8.09 9.56 6.15
C THR A 173 -7.26 9.12 4.95
N PHE A 174 -5.99 8.82 5.15
CA PHE A 174 -5.18 8.19 4.13
C PHE A 174 -5.62 6.73 3.93
N GLY A 175 -5.99 6.36 2.71
CA GLY A 175 -6.53 5.04 2.36
C GLY A 175 -5.53 3.90 2.45
N SER A 176 -4.28 4.18 2.85
CA SER A 176 -3.17 3.23 2.92
C SER A 176 -2.76 2.66 1.56
N PHE A 177 -2.98 3.42 0.49
CA PHE A 177 -2.47 3.14 -0.84
C PHE A 177 -2.25 4.42 -1.66
N GLY A 178 -1.30 4.37 -2.60
CA GLY A 178 -0.93 5.53 -3.42
C GLY A 178 0.33 5.26 -4.24
N LEU A 179 0.91 6.32 -4.78
CA LEU A 179 2.16 6.29 -5.53
C LEU A 179 3.29 6.90 -4.71
N TYR A 180 4.44 6.28 -4.80
CA TYR A 180 5.67 6.75 -4.16
C TYR A 180 6.82 6.71 -5.14
N ASP A 181 7.69 7.70 -5.00
CA ASP A 181 8.96 7.74 -5.72
C ASP A 181 10.04 7.02 -4.89
N THR A 182 10.71 6.04 -5.47
CA THR A 182 11.77 5.28 -4.81
C THR A 182 12.94 6.16 -4.36
N ARG A 183 13.14 7.32 -5.03
CA ARG A 183 14.18 8.30 -4.68
C ARG A 183 14.00 8.88 -3.27
N MET A 184 12.76 8.90 -2.73
CA MET A 184 12.47 9.33 -1.35
C MET A 184 13.22 8.49 -0.31
N PHE A 185 13.56 7.25 -0.62
CA PHE A 185 14.10 6.27 0.33
C PHE A 185 15.55 5.90 0.07
N ARG A 186 16.18 6.53 -0.93
CA ARG A 186 17.53 6.21 -1.41
C ARG A 186 18.59 6.27 -0.30
N ASP A 187 18.47 7.25 0.58
CA ASP A 187 19.46 7.53 1.63
C ASP A 187 19.16 6.76 2.93
N LEU A 188 18.08 5.98 2.97
CA LEU A 188 17.75 5.14 4.12
C LEU A 188 18.48 3.78 3.98
N PRO A 189 19.45 3.47 4.85
CA PRO A 189 20.16 2.19 4.78
C PRO A 189 19.20 1.01 4.95
N ARG A 190 19.42 -0.05 4.16
CA ARG A 190 18.66 -1.29 4.28
C ARG A 190 18.76 -1.88 5.68
N GLY A 191 17.69 -2.48 6.16
CA GLY A 191 17.61 -3.01 7.52
C GLY A 191 17.34 -1.96 8.60
N THR A 192 17.23 -0.67 8.24
CA THR A 192 16.88 0.39 9.20
C THR A 192 15.38 0.39 9.47
N ARG A 193 14.98 0.29 10.74
CA ARG A 193 13.60 0.48 11.14
C ARG A 193 13.20 1.95 11.05
N ARG A 194 12.21 2.27 10.22
CA ARG A 194 11.79 3.66 9.98
C ARG A 194 10.31 3.75 9.59
N ALA A 195 9.58 4.61 10.33
CA ALA A 195 8.19 4.95 10.01
C ALA A 195 8.10 5.84 8.76
N LEU A 196 6.99 5.75 8.04
CA LEU A 196 6.74 6.56 6.85
C LEU A 196 6.21 7.97 7.18
N THR A 197 5.66 8.18 8.38
CA THR A 197 5.05 9.45 8.79
C THR A 197 5.98 10.68 8.61
N PRO A 198 7.29 10.65 8.94
CA PRO A 198 8.17 11.77 8.67
C PRO A 198 8.27 12.14 7.18
N TYR A 199 8.31 11.13 6.31
CA TYR A 199 8.36 11.33 4.86
C TYR A 199 7.08 11.98 4.32
N TYR A 200 5.90 11.60 4.82
CA TYR A 200 4.65 12.28 4.50
C TYR A 200 4.73 13.77 4.82
N ARG A 201 5.09 14.10 6.05
CA ARG A 201 5.13 15.49 6.52
C ARG A 201 6.13 16.32 5.73
N GLU A 202 7.31 15.80 5.49
CA GLU A 202 8.35 16.49 4.72
C GLU A 202 7.90 16.74 3.29
N THR A 203 7.41 15.70 2.60
CA THR A 203 6.99 15.79 1.19
C THR A 203 5.80 16.74 1.03
N ILE A 204 4.82 16.68 1.96
CA ILE A 204 3.68 17.62 1.99
C ILE A 204 4.16 19.06 2.22
N ALA A 205 5.03 19.30 3.21
CA ALA A 205 5.53 20.63 3.52
C ALA A 205 6.33 21.27 2.36
N ARG A 206 6.93 20.43 1.50
CA ARG A 206 7.65 20.86 0.29
C ARG A 206 6.73 21.04 -0.94
N GLY A 207 5.42 20.78 -0.83
CA GLY A 207 4.49 20.85 -1.95
C GLY A 207 4.69 19.75 -3.02
N LEU A 208 5.34 18.64 -2.65
CA LEU A 208 5.64 17.50 -3.53
C LEU A 208 4.68 16.32 -3.32
N ALA A 209 3.58 16.55 -2.61
CA ALA A 209 2.56 15.55 -2.31
C ALA A 209 1.22 15.97 -2.91
N SER A 210 0.74 15.21 -3.87
CA SER A 210 -0.61 15.32 -4.40
C SER A 210 -1.53 14.27 -3.80
N GLY A 211 -2.83 14.41 -4.01
CA GLY A 211 -3.80 13.41 -3.57
C GLY A 211 -5.12 13.50 -4.31
N GLU A 212 -5.93 12.47 -4.15
CA GLU A 212 -7.31 12.43 -4.64
C GLU A 212 -8.23 11.82 -3.59
N LEU A 213 -9.52 12.16 -3.63
CA LEU A 213 -10.55 11.56 -2.79
C LEU A 213 -11.17 10.36 -3.51
N TYR A 214 -11.19 9.23 -2.84
CA TYR A 214 -11.96 8.05 -3.21
C TYR A 214 -13.07 7.83 -2.18
N ASP A 215 -14.31 7.91 -2.62
CA ASP A 215 -15.52 7.75 -1.80
C ASP A 215 -16.23 6.40 -2.00
N GLY A 216 -15.60 5.48 -2.76
CA GLY A 216 -16.09 4.12 -2.95
C GLY A 216 -15.81 3.20 -1.77
N LEU A 217 -16.08 1.90 -1.95
CA LEU A 217 -15.90 0.91 -0.89
C LEU A 217 -14.42 0.76 -0.52
N TRP A 218 -14.13 1.10 0.71
CA TRP A 218 -12.84 0.95 1.36
C TRP A 218 -13.03 0.44 2.79
N ALA A 219 -12.18 -0.49 3.21
CA ALA A 219 -12.17 -1.01 4.58
C ALA A 219 -10.73 -1.33 5.03
N ASN A 220 -10.35 -0.81 6.19
CA ASN A 220 -9.12 -1.22 6.88
C ASN A 220 -9.47 -2.29 7.90
N VAL A 221 -8.87 -3.47 7.76
CA VAL A 221 -9.12 -4.61 8.63
C VAL A 221 -8.08 -4.63 9.74
N GLY A 222 -8.33 -3.91 10.82
CA GLY A 222 -7.44 -3.81 11.98
C GLY A 222 -7.86 -4.67 13.19
N THR A 223 -9.10 -5.19 13.20
CA THR A 223 -9.68 -5.98 14.30
C THR A 223 -10.51 -7.14 13.75
N GLN A 224 -10.77 -8.15 14.60
CA GLN A 224 -11.64 -9.28 14.24
C GLN A 224 -13.05 -8.81 13.85
N ALA A 225 -13.63 -7.86 14.58
CA ALA A 225 -14.95 -7.31 14.26
C ALA A 225 -15.01 -6.66 12.87
N GLN A 226 -13.93 -5.95 12.46
CA GLN A 226 -13.82 -5.37 11.12
C GLN A 226 -13.68 -6.45 10.04
N LEU A 227 -12.93 -7.53 10.31
CA LEU A 227 -12.81 -8.69 9.43
C LEU A 227 -14.19 -9.32 9.16
N GLU A 228 -14.93 -9.63 10.23
CA GLU A 228 -16.25 -10.24 10.16
C GLU A 228 -17.28 -9.34 9.47
N ALA A 229 -17.22 -8.03 9.72
CA ALA A 229 -18.11 -7.07 9.06
C ALA A 229 -17.86 -7.01 7.55
N LEU A 230 -16.60 -6.99 7.14
CA LEU A 230 -16.22 -7.01 5.73
C LEU A 230 -16.58 -8.34 5.07
N ASP A 231 -16.35 -9.49 5.73
CA ASP A 231 -16.72 -10.81 5.20
C ASP A 231 -18.22 -10.91 4.94
N ARG A 232 -19.06 -10.48 5.91
CA ARG A 232 -20.52 -10.43 5.73
C ARG A 232 -20.92 -9.55 4.56
N LEU A 233 -20.31 -8.37 4.43
CA LEU A 233 -20.60 -7.43 3.34
C LEU A 233 -20.30 -8.04 1.98
N LEU A 234 -19.14 -8.71 1.84
CA LEU A 234 -18.72 -9.29 0.55
C LEU A 234 -19.49 -10.55 0.18
N ARG A 235 -19.95 -11.34 1.16
CA ARG A 235 -20.79 -12.53 0.91
C ARG A 235 -22.24 -12.19 0.56
N ALA A 236 -22.69 -10.98 0.88
CA ALA A 236 -24.05 -10.52 0.58
C ALA A 236 -24.17 -9.91 -0.83
N ARG A 237 -23.06 -9.74 -1.54
CA ARG A 237 -22.98 -9.22 -2.94
C ARG A 237 -22.91 -10.34 -3.95
#